data_09ffab22a35ea2184aab9fcb2dfa7479
#
_entry.id   09ffab22a35ea2184aab9fcb2dfa7479
#
_cell.length_a   1.000
_cell.length_b   1.000
_cell.length_c   1.000
_cell.angle_alpha   90.00
_cell.angle_beta   90.00
_cell.angle_gamma   90.00
#
_symmetry.space_group_name_H-M   'P 1'
#
loop_
_entity.id
_entity.type
_entity.pdbx_description
1 polymer ?
#
loop_
_entity_poly.entity_id
_entity_poly.type
_entity_poly.pdbx_seq_one_letter_code
_entity_poly.pdbx_strand_id
1 'polypeptide(L)'
;MLSTMQDYAQETTGVGLFLSVDEEGGTVARVADNLGTTKLYDMEYYGERHNPEEAYAIGNTIGSDLIQFGFNVDFAPVADVNLNPNNELGSRIFSSDPDIVGDMVSGVVSGLQNMGVSATLKHFPGLG
;
A
#
# COMPACT_ATOMS: atom_id res chain seq x y z
N MET A 1 12.07 -17.73 -1.95
CA MET A 1 12.85 -17.32 -0.74
C MET A 1 11.92 -17.00 0.43
N LEU A 2 10.94 -16.11 0.28
CA LEU A 2 10.02 -15.77 1.40
C LEU A 2 9.18 -16.96 1.87
N SER A 3 8.70 -17.81 0.96
CA SER A 3 8.01 -19.06 1.32
C SER A 3 8.87 -19.97 2.20
N THR A 4 10.16 -20.14 1.87
CA THR A 4 11.09 -20.95 2.66
C THR A 4 11.28 -20.39 4.07
N MET A 5 11.34 -19.05 4.21
CA MET A 5 11.41 -18.40 5.53
C MET A 5 10.13 -18.63 6.33
N GLN A 6 8.98 -18.54 5.68
CA GLN A 6 7.68 -18.77 6.30
C GLN A 6 7.55 -20.22 6.78
N ASP A 7 7.92 -21.18 5.93
CA ASP A 7 7.90 -22.61 6.27
C ASP A 7 8.81 -22.91 7.47
N TYR A 8 10.03 -22.38 7.46
CA TYR A 8 10.97 -22.54 8.57
C TYR A 8 10.42 -21.97 9.89
N ALA A 9 9.83 -20.78 9.85
CA ALA A 9 9.23 -20.19 11.06
C ALA A 9 8.07 -21.04 11.59
N GLN A 10 7.19 -21.48 10.70
CA GLN A 10 6.06 -22.31 11.05
C GLN A 10 6.49 -23.66 11.65
N GLU A 11 7.49 -24.30 11.06
CA GLU A 11 8.02 -25.58 11.54
C GLU A 11 8.73 -25.47 12.90
N THR A 12 9.45 -24.37 13.13
CA THR A 12 10.27 -24.20 14.34
C THR A 12 9.53 -23.60 15.52
N THR A 13 8.56 -22.71 15.25
CA THR A 13 7.87 -21.94 16.30
C THR A 13 6.36 -22.17 16.35
N GLY A 14 5.77 -22.72 15.30
CA GLY A 14 4.33 -22.82 15.13
C GLY A 14 3.64 -21.48 14.80
N VAL A 15 4.42 -20.41 14.56
CA VAL A 15 3.92 -19.05 14.28
C VAL A 15 4.51 -18.56 12.97
N GLY A 16 3.64 -18.07 12.07
CA GLY A 16 4.06 -17.46 10.82
C GLY A 16 4.70 -16.08 11.01
N LEU A 17 5.47 -15.66 10.00
CA LEU A 17 6.12 -14.34 9.96
C LEU A 17 5.21 -13.29 9.33
N PHE A 18 5.34 -12.06 9.80
CA PHE A 18 4.96 -10.88 9.01
C PHE A 18 6.07 -10.58 8.01
N LEU A 19 5.74 -10.73 6.75
CA LEU A 19 6.64 -10.45 5.62
C LEU A 19 6.13 -9.19 4.93
N SER A 20 6.81 -8.08 5.18
CA SER A 20 6.34 -6.74 4.83
C SER A 20 7.19 -6.06 3.76
N VAL A 21 6.58 -5.12 3.07
CA VAL A 21 7.22 -4.27 2.06
C VAL A 21 6.51 -2.92 2.01
N ASP A 22 7.18 -1.91 1.47
CA ASP A 22 6.57 -0.64 1.06
C ASP A 22 6.18 -0.73 -0.42
N GLU A 23 4.92 -0.98 -0.70
CA GLU A 23 4.35 -0.99 -2.05
C GLU A 23 3.18 -0.02 -2.11
N GLU A 24 3.47 1.29 -2.10
CA GLU A 24 2.45 2.33 -2.13
C GLU A 24 1.80 2.49 -3.51
N GLY A 25 2.52 2.07 -4.55
CA GLY A 25 2.27 2.45 -5.93
C GLY A 25 3.01 3.74 -6.31
N GLY A 26 3.01 4.10 -7.58
CA GLY A 26 3.70 5.31 -8.06
C GLY A 26 5.20 5.29 -7.75
N THR A 27 5.66 6.34 -7.10
CA THR A 27 7.09 6.55 -6.79
C THR A 27 7.65 5.53 -5.78
N VAL A 28 6.83 4.98 -4.89
CA VAL A 28 7.25 3.98 -3.91
C VAL A 28 6.61 2.63 -4.25
N ALA A 29 7.31 1.87 -5.08
CA ALA A 29 6.82 0.62 -5.65
C ALA A 29 7.96 -0.42 -5.71
N ARG A 30 8.38 -0.94 -4.54
CA ARG A 30 9.54 -1.83 -4.41
C ARG A 30 9.40 -3.13 -5.19
N VAL A 31 8.21 -3.71 -5.19
CA VAL A 31 7.93 -4.96 -5.89
C VAL A 31 7.75 -4.70 -7.38
N ALA A 32 6.99 -3.68 -7.76
CA ALA A 32 6.80 -3.33 -9.17
C ALA A 32 8.12 -2.95 -9.84
N ASP A 33 8.98 -2.18 -9.17
CA ASP A 33 10.25 -1.73 -9.75
C ASP A 33 11.30 -2.83 -9.86
N ASN A 34 11.35 -3.76 -8.91
CA ASN A 34 12.39 -4.78 -8.86
C ASN A 34 11.96 -6.14 -9.42
N LEU A 35 10.67 -6.45 -9.40
CA LEU A 35 10.14 -7.75 -9.79
C LEU A 35 9.21 -7.69 -11.01
N GLY A 36 8.96 -6.48 -11.53
CA GLY A 36 8.24 -6.27 -12.79
C GLY A 36 6.73 -6.52 -12.70
N THR A 37 6.12 -6.25 -11.54
CA THR A 37 4.67 -6.32 -11.37
C THR A 37 3.96 -5.06 -11.91
N THR A 38 2.71 -4.86 -11.54
CA THR A 38 1.88 -3.78 -12.07
C THR A 38 2.41 -2.40 -11.62
N LYS A 39 2.73 -1.53 -12.58
CA LYS A 39 3.08 -0.15 -12.30
C LYS A 39 1.84 0.73 -12.26
N LEU A 40 1.72 1.49 -11.19
CA LEU A 40 0.64 2.45 -10.96
C LEU A 40 1.18 3.88 -11.10
N TYR A 41 0.28 4.84 -11.32
CA TYR A 41 0.59 6.26 -11.19
C TYR A 41 0.76 6.65 -9.73
N ASP A 42 1.27 7.86 -9.48
CA ASP A 42 1.33 8.43 -8.13
C ASP A 42 -0.09 8.63 -7.55
N MET A 43 -0.21 8.56 -6.23
CA MET A 43 -1.50 8.58 -5.56
C MET A 43 -2.25 9.90 -5.73
N GLU A 44 -1.55 11.03 -5.91
CA GLU A 44 -2.14 12.31 -6.26
C GLU A 44 -3.01 12.24 -7.52
N TYR A 45 -2.55 11.54 -8.56
CA TYR A 45 -3.32 11.33 -9.79
C TYR A 45 -4.69 10.67 -9.54
N TYR A 46 -4.73 9.69 -8.64
CA TYR A 46 -5.97 9.02 -8.29
C TYR A 46 -6.83 9.85 -7.33
N GLY A 47 -6.20 10.60 -6.43
CA GLY A 47 -6.88 11.53 -5.54
C GLY A 47 -7.63 12.64 -6.27
N GLU A 48 -7.03 13.20 -7.35
CA GLU A 48 -7.68 14.19 -8.22
C GLU A 48 -8.95 13.64 -8.89
N ARG A 49 -9.01 12.36 -9.14
CA ARG A 49 -10.17 11.69 -9.75
C ARG A 49 -11.25 11.35 -8.73
N HIS A 50 -10.90 11.27 -7.45
CA HIS A 50 -11.78 10.96 -6.32
C HIS A 50 -12.74 9.79 -6.61
N ASN A 51 -12.18 8.66 -7.01
CA ASN A 51 -12.95 7.45 -7.31
C ASN A 51 -12.62 6.31 -6.34
N PRO A 52 -13.45 6.06 -5.32
CA PRO A 52 -13.21 5.00 -4.33
C PRO A 52 -13.19 3.57 -4.92
N GLU A 53 -13.89 3.33 -6.04
CA GLU A 53 -13.84 2.04 -6.73
C GLU A 53 -12.47 1.82 -7.38
N GLU A 54 -11.89 2.89 -7.95
CA GLU A 54 -10.53 2.87 -8.48
C GLU A 54 -9.51 2.66 -7.35
N ALA A 55 -9.72 3.27 -6.18
CA ALA A 55 -8.89 3.05 -5.01
C ALA A 55 -8.94 1.59 -4.52
N TYR A 56 -10.13 0.98 -4.49
CA TYR A 56 -10.26 -0.45 -4.21
C TYR A 56 -9.49 -1.30 -5.24
N ALA A 57 -9.60 -0.98 -6.51
CA ALA A 57 -8.89 -1.70 -7.57
C ALA A 57 -7.35 -1.58 -7.42
N ILE A 58 -6.84 -0.42 -7.00
CA ILE A 58 -5.42 -0.21 -6.65
C ILE A 58 -4.99 -1.20 -5.57
N GLY A 59 -5.68 -1.20 -4.43
CA GLY A 59 -5.37 -2.09 -3.31
C GLY A 59 -5.45 -3.57 -3.68
N ASN A 60 -6.45 -3.94 -4.48
CA ASN A 60 -6.62 -5.30 -4.96
C ASN A 60 -5.47 -5.73 -5.89
N THR A 61 -5.05 -4.84 -6.79
CA THR A 61 -3.91 -5.07 -7.70
C THR A 61 -2.61 -5.24 -6.93
N ILE A 62 -2.30 -4.31 -6.04
CA ILE A 62 -1.10 -4.39 -5.19
C ILE A 62 -1.13 -5.67 -4.36
N GLY A 63 -2.23 -5.97 -3.69
CA GLY A 63 -2.38 -7.18 -2.88
C GLY A 63 -2.17 -8.46 -3.69
N SER A 64 -2.75 -8.53 -4.89
CA SER A 64 -2.55 -9.66 -5.82
C SER A 64 -1.08 -9.83 -6.22
N ASP A 65 -0.39 -8.72 -6.48
CA ASP A 65 1.04 -8.75 -6.83
C ASP A 65 1.89 -9.20 -5.63
N LEU A 66 1.60 -8.70 -4.43
CA LEU A 66 2.35 -9.01 -3.22
C LEU A 66 2.26 -10.49 -2.79
N ILE A 67 1.07 -11.07 -2.83
CA ILE A 67 0.89 -12.48 -2.41
C ILE A 67 1.63 -13.45 -3.32
N GLN A 68 1.85 -13.13 -4.61
CA GLN A 68 2.64 -13.96 -5.52
C GLN A 68 4.07 -14.16 -5.04
N PHE A 69 4.62 -13.21 -4.30
CA PHE A 69 5.99 -13.25 -3.76
C PHE A 69 6.04 -13.65 -2.28
N GLY A 70 4.89 -13.83 -1.63
CA GLY A 70 4.78 -14.27 -0.25
C GLY A 70 4.76 -13.15 0.79
N PHE A 71 4.56 -11.89 0.38
CA PHE A 71 4.30 -10.79 1.31
C PHE A 71 2.87 -10.88 1.87
N ASN A 72 2.71 -10.56 3.14
CA ASN A 72 1.41 -10.56 3.82
C ASN A 72 1.09 -9.25 4.57
N VAL A 73 2.03 -8.31 4.57
CA VAL A 73 1.87 -6.95 5.12
C VAL A 73 2.39 -5.95 4.11
N ASP A 74 1.62 -4.91 3.84
CA ASP A 74 2.04 -3.75 3.07
C ASP A 74 2.09 -2.51 3.97
N PHE A 75 3.20 -1.79 3.97
CA PHE A 75 3.33 -0.49 4.61
C PHE A 75 2.74 0.61 3.70
N ALA A 76 1.46 0.47 3.43
CA ALA A 76 0.60 1.34 2.64
C ALA A 76 -0.88 1.15 3.06
N PRO A 77 -1.76 2.10 2.73
CA PRO A 77 -1.54 3.34 2.00
C PRO A 77 -1.02 4.51 2.85
N VAL A 78 -0.53 5.54 2.16
CA VAL A 78 -0.24 6.85 2.77
C VAL A 78 -1.58 7.53 3.07
N ALA A 79 -1.81 7.82 4.36
CA ALA A 79 -3.01 8.48 4.87
C ALA A 79 -2.76 9.94 5.29
N ASP A 80 -1.60 10.48 4.94
CA ASP A 80 -1.29 11.89 5.16
C ASP A 80 -2.16 12.78 4.28
N VAL A 81 -2.46 13.97 4.78
CA VAL A 81 -3.19 15.02 4.05
C VAL A 81 -2.19 16.09 3.62
N ASN A 82 -2.20 16.53 2.37
CA ASN A 82 -1.27 17.52 1.84
C ASN A 82 -1.61 18.93 2.35
N LEU A 83 -1.26 19.23 3.60
CA LEU A 83 -1.48 20.54 4.23
C LEU A 83 -0.34 21.53 3.96
N ASN A 84 0.83 21.02 3.63
CA ASN A 84 2.00 21.81 3.29
C ASN A 84 2.52 21.40 1.92
N PRO A 85 2.41 22.27 0.90
CA PRO A 85 2.84 21.94 -0.47
C PRO A 85 4.35 21.67 -0.62
N ASN A 86 5.14 21.98 0.43
CA ASN A 86 6.58 21.70 0.46
C ASN A 86 6.92 20.47 1.32
N ASN A 87 5.95 19.63 1.66
CA ASN A 87 6.22 18.40 2.40
C ASN A 87 7.03 17.39 1.56
N GLU A 88 7.70 16.47 2.24
CA GLU A 88 8.59 15.48 1.60
C GLU A 88 7.85 14.37 0.85
N LEU A 89 6.55 14.21 1.09
CA LEU A 89 5.76 13.13 0.51
C LEU A 89 5.31 13.44 -0.92
N GLY A 90 4.96 14.71 -1.20
CA GLY A 90 4.58 15.17 -2.54
C GLY A 90 3.42 14.35 -3.12
N SER A 91 3.61 13.86 -4.34
CA SER A 91 2.63 13.10 -5.12
C SER A 91 2.25 11.73 -4.53
N ARG A 92 2.90 11.29 -3.45
CA ARG A 92 2.51 10.09 -2.71
C ARG A 92 1.22 10.27 -1.90
N ILE A 93 0.79 11.53 -1.66
CA ILE A 93 -0.44 11.88 -0.95
C ILE A 93 -1.60 11.98 -1.94
N PHE A 94 -2.77 11.44 -1.59
CA PHE A 94 -3.96 11.51 -2.46
C PHE A 94 -4.47 12.93 -2.67
N SER A 95 -4.57 13.74 -1.60
CA SER A 95 -5.20 15.07 -1.68
C SER A 95 -4.81 15.97 -0.50
N SER A 96 -5.12 17.26 -0.65
CA SER A 96 -5.17 18.24 0.45
C SER A 96 -6.52 18.27 1.18
N ASP A 97 -7.52 17.54 0.67
CA ASP A 97 -8.82 17.38 1.28
C ASP A 97 -8.85 16.08 2.10
N PRO A 98 -9.06 16.16 3.44
CA PRO A 98 -9.05 14.98 4.30
C PRO A 98 -10.19 13.99 3.99
N ASP A 99 -11.32 14.44 3.47
CA ASP A 99 -12.44 13.56 3.12
C ASP A 99 -12.06 12.72 1.89
N ILE A 100 -11.44 13.34 0.88
CA ILE A 100 -10.91 12.61 -0.29
C ILE A 100 -9.84 11.61 0.14
N VAL A 101 -8.90 12.01 1.01
CA VAL A 101 -7.89 11.08 1.52
C VAL A 101 -8.54 9.90 2.24
N GLY A 102 -9.54 10.16 3.09
CA GLY A 102 -10.27 9.13 3.82
C GLY A 102 -10.94 8.10 2.89
N ASP A 103 -11.65 8.58 1.86
CA ASP A 103 -12.32 7.73 0.87
C ASP A 103 -11.34 6.87 0.09
N MET A 104 -10.26 7.47 -0.42
CA MET A 104 -9.26 6.77 -1.20
C MET A 104 -8.48 5.74 -0.36
N VAL A 105 -8.06 6.12 0.84
CA VAL A 105 -7.38 5.23 1.79
C VAL A 105 -8.26 4.04 2.17
N SER A 106 -9.55 4.28 2.46
CA SER A 106 -10.51 3.22 2.77
C SER A 106 -10.65 2.21 1.61
N GLY A 107 -10.68 2.71 0.38
CA GLY A 107 -10.71 1.88 -0.82
C GLY A 107 -9.48 0.99 -0.93
N VAL A 108 -8.28 1.57 -0.84
CA VAL A 108 -7.01 0.81 -0.93
C VAL A 108 -6.91 -0.24 0.18
N VAL A 109 -7.23 0.11 1.43
CA VAL A 109 -7.23 -0.84 2.57
C VAL A 109 -8.15 -2.02 2.27
N SER A 110 -9.38 -1.73 1.82
CA SER A 110 -10.35 -2.78 1.50
C SER A 110 -9.86 -3.70 0.39
N GLY A 111 -9.22 -3.14 -0.64
CA GLY A 111 -8.64 -3.91 -1.74
C GLY A 111 -7.49 -4.82 -1.30
N LEU A 112 -6.54 -4.30 -0.52
CA LEU A 112 -5.42 -5.07 0.05
C LEU A 112 -5.94 -6.22 0.93
N GLN A 113 -6.85 -5.92 1.86
CA GLN A 113 -7.41 -6.92 2.78
C GLN A 113 -8.23 -7.99 2.06
N ASN A 114 -8.92 -7.64 0.97
CA ASN A 114 -9.61 -8.60 0.12
C ASN A 114 -8.65 -9.66 -0.46
N MET A 115 -7.41 -9.30 -0.70
CA MET A 115 -6.36 -10.20 -1.16
C MET A 115 -5.61 -10.91 -0.03
N GLY A 116 -5.97 -10.67 1.24
CA GLY A 116 -5.31 -11.27 2.40
C GLY A 116 -4.01 -10.57 2.81
N VAL A 117 -3.76 -9.35 2.34
CA VAL A 117 -2.63 -8.52 2.73
C VAL A 117 -3.06 -7.51 3.78
N SER A 118 -2.35 -7.46 4.90
CA SER A 118 -2.59 -6.45 5.94
C SER A 118 -2.09 -5.08 5.49
N ALA A 119 -2.95 -4.07 5.52
CA ALA A 119 -2.59 -2.69 5.24
C ALA A 119 -2.07 -1.98 6.49
N THR A 120 -1.16 -1.02 6.32
CA THR A 120 -0.60 -0.22 7.40
C THR A 120 -0.66 1.26 7.04
N LEU A 121 -1.57 1.98 7.69
CA LEU A 121 -1.71 3.42 7.48
C LEU A 121 -0.48 4.17 7.99
N LYS A 122 0.02 5.13 7.23
CA LYS A 122 1.20 5.92 7.56
C LYS A 122 1.05 7.36 7.08
N HIS A 123 1.72 8.31 7.69
CA HIS A 123 2.79 8.22 8.67
C HIS A 123 2.34 8.86 10.00
N PHE A 124 1.89 8.07 10.93
CA PHE A 124 1.44 8.62 12.22
C PHE A 124 2.57 9.42 12.93
N PRO A 125 2.31 10.61 13.50
CA PRO A 125 1.01 11.30 13.60
C PRO A 125 0.62 12.11 12.35
N GLY A 126 1.49 12.22 11.34
CA GLY A 126 1.30 12.90 10.08
C GLY A 126 2.55 13.65 9.61
N LEU A 127 2.81 13.61 8.30
CA LEU A 127 3.93 14.29 7.61
C LEU A 127 3.46 15.25 6.50
N GLY A 128 2.16 15.24 6.20
CA GLY A 128 1.57 16.04 5.13
C GLY A 128 1.53 17.55 5.35
#